data_2d4e93f2ea3316200fc39abc654dcdf1
#
_entry.id   2d4e93f2ea3316200fc39abc654dcdf1
#
_cell.length_a   1.000
_cell.length_b   1.000
_cell.length_c   1.000
_cell.angle_alpha   90.00
_cell.angle_beta   90.00
_cell.angle_gamma   90.00
#
_symmetry.space_group_name_H-M   'P 1'
#
loop_
_entity.id
_entity.type
_entity.pdbx_description
1 polymer ?
#
loop_
_entity_poly.entity_id
_entity_poly.type
_entity_poly.pdbx_seq_one_letter_code
_entity_poly.pdbx_strand_id
1 'polypeptide(L)'
;MKTKKRFFTLMLALALAVCMAVPAFASNEDSNFMIPIASNYTWGANEVSVRKKDNSTSAYVNYNIPTSPNRIVVRIDGASGSAGPWYDCTSAIYGTSTSRRVAAVTFGQKGYVRQDVYERFGSNAWARIMARSADGSSGRANGRWSPDSVWGSGCIEFN
;
A
#
# COMPACT_ATOMS: atom_id res chain seq x y z
N MET A 1 -29.19 42.57 24.03
CA MET A 1 -28.92 41.16 24.43
C MET A 1 -29.09 40.12 23.31
N LYS A 2 -29.87 40.35 22.24
CA LYS A 2 -30.09 39.37 21.15
C LYS A 2 -28.86 39.12 20.24
N THR A 3 -27.99 40.11 20.05
CA THR A 3 -26.81 40.03 19.18
C THR A 3 -25.68 39.13 19.77
N LYS A 4 -25.49 39.20 21.09
CA LYS A 4 -24.45 38.35 21.76
C LYS A 4 -24.78 36.87 21.70
N LYS A 5 -26.06 36.50 21.78
CA LYS A 5 -26.48 35.08 21.66
C LYS A 5 -26.24 34.52 20.26
N ARG A 6 -26.50 35.31 19.21
CA ARG A 6 -26.28 34.92 17.81
C ARG A 6 -24.79 34.73 17.49
N PHE A 7 -23.94 35.58 18.05
CA PHE A 7 -22.49 35.47 17.87
C PHE A 7 -21.93 34.22 18.53
N PHE A 8 -22.42 33.87 19.73
CA PHE A 8 -21.99 32.65 20.44
C PHE A 8 -22.44 31.38 19.72
N THR A 9 -23.65 31.38 19.15
CA THR A 9 -24.15 30.23 18.37
C THR A 9 -23.37 30.04 17.07
N LEU A 10 -22.96 31.14 16.41
CA LEU A 10 -22.17 31.08 15.20
C LEU A 10 -20.73 30.55 15.47
N MET A 11 -20.11 31.00 16.56
CA MET A 11 -18.79 30.52 16.99
C MET A 11 -18.81 29.04 17.39
N LEU A 12 -19.85 28.58 18.05
CA LEU A 12 -20.01 27.19 18.44
C LEU A 12 -20.24 26.28 17.22
N ALA A 13 -21.03 26.75 16.24
CA ALA A 13 -21.22 26.02 14.98
C ALA A 13 -19.94 25.94 14.16
N LEU A 14 -19.11 26.99 14.13
CA LEU A 14 -17.83 27.02 13.45
C LEU A 14 -16.81 26.09 14.14
N ALA A 15 -16.78 26.08 15.47
CA ALA A 15 -15.92 25.18 16.24
C ALA A 15 -16.30 23.71 16.05
N LEU A 16 -17.60 23.39 16.01
CA LEU A 16 -18.09 22.06 15.70
C LEU A 16 -17.76 21.64 14.25
N ALA A 17 -17.86 22.53 13.28
CA ALA A 17 -17.51 22.25 11.89
C ALA A 17 -15.99 21.99 11.71
N VAL A 18 -15.13 22.69 12.44
CA VAL A 18 -13.67 22.45 12.45
C VAL A 18 -13.32 21.12 13.12
N CYS A 19 -14.04 20.73 14.19
CA CYS A 19 -13.84 19.44 14.84
C CYS A 19 -14.31 18.24 13.99
N MET A 20 -15.23 18.44 13.05
CA MET A 20 -15.69 17.38 12.14
C MET A 20 -14.80 17.22 10.89
N ALA A 21 -13.92 18.16 10.63
CA ALA A 21 -12.91 18.09 9.58
C ALA A 21 -11.61 17.43 10.08
N VAL A 22 -11.71 16.44 10.96
CA VAL A 22 -10.59 15.53 11.18
C VAL A 22 -10.47 14.72 9.88
N PRO A 23 -9.43 14.94 9.07
CA PRO A 23 -9.19 14.03 7.95
C PRO A 23 -9.15 12.63 8.56
N ALA A 24 -9.97 11.74 8.04
CA ALA A 24 -9.80 10.31 8.31
C ALA A 24 -8.40 9.97 7.79
N PHE A 25 -7.39 10.11 8.64
CA PHE A 25 -6.08 9.58 8.32
C PHE A 25 -6.31 8.08 8.15
N ALA A 26 -6.24 7.63 6.90
CA ALA A 26 -6.09 6.23 6.61
C ALA A 26 -5.03 5.70 7.57
N SER A 27 -5.32 4.62 8.27
CA SER A 27 -4.37 4.01 9.20
C SER A 27 -3.13 3.64 8.38
N ASN A 28 -2.14 4.53 8.36
CA ASN A 28 -0.82 4.32 7.74
C ASN A 28 0.02 3.32 8.54
N GLU A 29 -0.63 2.52 9.40
CA GLU A 29 0.07 1.50 10.15
C GLU A 29 0.59 0.42 9.20
N ASP A 30 1.91 0.27 9.21
CA ASP A 30 2.58 -0.80 8.50
C ASP A 30 2.13 -2.15 9.04
N SER A 31 1.66 -3.02 8.17
CA SER A 31 1.40 -4.42 8.50
C SER A 31 2.58 -5.29 8.12
N ASN A 32 2.84 -6.32 8.92
CA ASN A 32 3.81 -7.33 8.55
C ASN A 32 3.27 -8.15 7.37
N PHE A 33 4.13 -8.45 6.40
CA PHE A 33 3.87 -9.48 5.42
C PHE A 33 4.86 -10.64 5.60
N MET A 34 4.39 -11.83 5.27
CA MET A 34 5.19 -13.06 5.28
C MET A 34 4.73 -13.93 4.11
N ILE A 35 5.44 -13.87 3.00
CA ILE A 35 5.05 -14.51 1.75
C ILE A 35 5.98 -15.68 1.45
N PRO A 36 5.46 -16.92 1.34
CA PRO A 36 6.23 -18.05 0.84
C PRO A 36 6.69 -17.79 -0.60
N ILE A 37 7.95 -17.98 -0.87
CA ILE A 37 8.56 -17.79 -2.18
C ILE A 37 8.99 -19.14 -2.74
N ALA A 38 8.45 -19.50 -3.89
CA ALA A 38 8.83 -20.72 -4.62
C ALA A 38 9.93 -20.42 -5.64
N SER A 39 10.76 -21.42 -5.92
CA SER A 39 11.87 -21.32 -6.89
C SER A 39 11.44 -21.21 -8.36
N ASN A 40 10.17 -21.47 -8.66
CA ASN A 40 9.63 -21.49 -10.01
C ASN A 40 9.03 -20.15 -10.47
N TYR A 41 9.38 -19.04 -9.83
CA TYR A 41 8.87 -17.68 -10.11
C TYR A 41 7.36 -17.51 -9.98
N THR A 42 6.66 -18.41 -9.30
CA THR A 42 5.23 -18.23 -9.02
C THR A 42 5.00 -17.14 -8.00
N TRP A 43 3.89 -16.43 -8.17
CA TRP A 43 3.48 -15.40 -7.23
C TRP A 43 2.92 -16.03 -5.96
N GLY A 44 3.53 -15.69 -4.82
CA GLY A 44 3.00 -15.96 -3.51
C GLY A 44 2.15 -14.78 -3.00
N ALA A 45 1.17 -15.08 -2.18
CA ALA A 45 0.38 -14.10 -1.45
C ALA A 45 0.40 -14.42 0.05
N ASN A 46 0.15 -13.40 0.85
CA ASN A 46 -0.21 -13.59 2.25
C ASN A 46 -1.64 -13.08 2.44
N GLU A 47 -2.57 -13.97 2.77
CA GLU A 47 -3.97 -13.61 3.01
C GLU A 47 -4.14 -12.63 4.18
N VAL A 48 -3.22 -12.65 5.14
CA VAL A 48 -3.18 -11.71 6.28
C VAL A 48 -2.82 -10.28 5.85
N SER A 49 -2.26 -10.11 4.64
CA SER A 49 -1.85 -8.81 4.12
C SER A 49 -2.91 -8.09 3.28
N VAL A 50 -4.17 -8.54 3.32
CA VAL A 50 -5.28 -7.84 2.66
C VAL A 50 -5.69 -6.62 3.48
N ARG A 51 -5.66 -5.44 2.88
CA ARG A 51 -5.98 -4.18 3.56
C ARG A 51 -6.86 -3.28 2.71
N LYS A 52 -7.67 -2.47 3.37
CA LYS A 52 -8.40 -1.40 2.73
C LYS A 52 -7.44 -0.35 2.18
N LYS A 53 -7.72 0.15 0.99
CA LYS A 53 -7.01 1.24 0.34
C LYS A 53 -7.88 2.48 0.35
N ASP A 54 -7.45 3.53 1.03
CA ASP A 54 -8.30 4.67 1.33
C ASP A 54 -8.01 5.92 0.46
N ASN A 55 -6.92 5.92 -0.29
CA ASN A 55 -6.53 7.05 -1.14
C ASN A 55 -5.67 6.62 -2.35
N SER A 56 -5.29 7.56 -3.21
CA SER A 56 -4.50 7.34 -4.43
C SER A 56 -2.98 7.28 -4.22
N THR A 57 -2.49 7.21 -2.99
CA THR A 57 -1.05 7.14 -2.74
C THR A 57 -0.44 5.79 -3.13
N SER A 58 0.87 5.76 -3.35
CA SER A 58 1.64 4.54 -3.59
C SER A 58 1.60 3.58 -2.40
N ALA A 59 1.82 2.30 -2.63
CA ALA A 59 2.03 1.35 -1.55
C ALA A 59 3.46 1.47 -1.00
N TYR A 60 3.60 1.41 0.32
CA TYR A 60 4.89 1.33 0.99
C TYR A 60 5.31 -0.12 1.17
N VAL A 61 6.59 -0.42 0.93
CA VAL A 61 7.19 -1.73 1.16
C VAL A 61 8.54 -1.55 1.84
N ASN A 62 8.78 -2.30 2.90
CA ASN A 62 10.04 -2.36 3.62
C ASN A 62 10.46 -3.83 3.77
N TYR A 63 11.43 -4.24 2.97
CA TYR A 63 11.94 -5.62 2.95
C TYR A 63 13.20 -5.71 3.83
N ASN A 64 13.03 -5.87 5.14
CA ASN A 64 14.11 -5.73 6.13
C ASN A 64 14.28 -6.90 7.09
N ILE A 65 13.54 -7.98 6.93
CA ILE A 65 13.68 -9.15 7.80
C ILE A 65 14.50 -10.21 7.04
N PRO A 66 15.69 -10.60 7.57
CA PRO A 66 16.64 -11.45 6.86
C PRO A 66 16.12 -12.87 6.73
N THR A 67 15.57 -13.17 5.58
CA THR A 67 15.25 -14.51 5.14
C THR A 67 15.41 -14.53 3.62
N SER A 68 15.98 -15.59 3.05
CA SER A 68 16.11 -15.68 1.60
C SER A 68 14.73 -15.63 0.91
N PRO A 69 14.59 -15.08 -0.29
CA PRO A 69 15.64 -14.62 -1.22
C PRO A 69 16.17 -13.21 -0.89
N ASN A 70 17.39 -12.90 -1.33
CA ASN A 70 17.96 -11.55 -1.18
C ASN A 70 17.26 -10.49 -2.03
N ARG A 71 16.62 -10.88 -3.12
CA ARG A 71 15.87 -10.00 -4.01
C ARG A 71 14.54 -10.62 -4.39
N ILE A 72 13.50 -9.84 -4.24
CA ILE A 72 12.13 -10.21 -4.61
C ILE A 72 11.59 -9.26 -5.67
N VAL A 73 10.59 -9.74 -6.38
CA VAL A 73 9.74 -8.90 -7.23
C VAL A 73 8.39 -8.81 -6.55
N VAL A 74 7.89 -7.60 -6.35
CA VAL A 74 6.60 -7.34 -5.71
C VAL A 74 5.59 -6.82 -6.72
N ARG A 75 4.31 -7.10 -6.44
CA ARG A 75 3.15 -6.64 -7.18
C ARG A 75 2.06 -6.29 -6.17
N ILE A 76 1.31 -5.25 -6.47
CA ILE A 76 0.13 -4.89 -5.70
C ILE A 76 -1.10 -5.29 -6.49
N ASP A 77 -1.89 -6.19 -5.92
CA ASP A 77 -3.19 -6.54 -6.46
C ASP A 77 -4.27 -5.73 -5.75
N GLY A 78 -5.31 -5.36 -6.50
CA GLY A 78 -6.47 -4.63 -6.02
C GLY A 78 -7.78 -5.35 -6.28
N ALA A 79 -8.78 -5.06 -5.46
CA ALA A 79 -10.15 -5.56 -5.58
C ALA A 79 -11.16 -4.56 -5.02
N SER A 80 -12.44 -4.71 -5.39
CA SER A 80 -13.57 -3.95 -4.82
C SER A 80 -14.08 -4.51 -3.48
N GLY A 81 -13.42 -5.53 -2.93
CA GLY A 81 -13.78 -6.16 -1.66
C GLY A 81 -12.64 -7.02 -1.14
N SER A 82 -12.63 -7.32 0.16
CA SER A 82 -11.54 -8.06 0.82
C SER A 82 -11.36 -9.51 0.35
N ALA A 83 -12.37 -10.08 -0.28
CA ALA A 83 -12.34 -11.45 -0.81
C ALA A 83 -11.92 -11.53 -2.30
N GLY A 84 -11.74 -10.40 -2.99
CA GLY A 84 -11.48 -10.35 -4.43
C GLY A 84 -12.78 -10.29 -5.27
N PRO A 85 -12.73 -10.53 -6.57
CA PRO A 85 -11.58 -11.01 -7.35
C PRO A 85 -10.42 -9.99 -7.41
N TRP A 86 -9.19 -10.50 -7.50
CA TRP A 86 -7.96 -9.72 -7.44
C TRP A 86 -7.40 -9.45 -8.84
N TYR A 87 -6.97 -8.21 -9.06
CA TYR A 87 -6.40 -7.74 -10.32
C TYR A 87 -5.05 -7.09 -10.06
N ASP A 88 -4.10 -7.29 -10.97
CA ASP A 88 -2.83 -6.58 -10.94
C ASP A 88 -3.06 -5.08 -11.14
N CYS A 89 -2.71 -4.29 -10.13
CA CYS A 89 -2.83 -2.85 -10.09
C CYS A 89 -1.47 -2.14 -9.96
N THR A 90 -0.38 -2.87 -10.08
CA THR A 90 0.95 -2.28 -10.05
C THR A 90 1.16 -1.42 -11.29
N SER A 91 1.44 -0.14 -11.10
CA SER A 91 1.70 0.80 -12.18
C SER A 91 3.18 1.10 -12.39
N ALA A 92 4.07 0.43 -11.65
CA ALA A 92 5.51 0.54 -11.81
C ALA A 92 5.91 0.11 -13.22
N ILE A 93 6.51 1.02 -13.97
CA ILE A 93 7.03 0.75 -15.32
C ILE A 93 8.46 0.25 -15.15
N TYR A 94 8.67 -1.05 -15.33
CA TYR A 94 10.00 -1.62 -15.37
C TYR A 94 10.50 -1.69 -16.81
N GLY A 95 11.52 -0.87 -17.12
CA GLY A 95 12.24 -0.92 -18.38
C GLY A 95 11.38 -0.61 -19.61
N THR A 96 11.99 -0.72 -20.77
CA THR A 96 11.39 -0.52 -22.10
C THR A 96 10.45 -1.65 -22.54
N SER A 97 10.22 -2.66 -21.70
CA SER A 97 9.27 -3.75 -21.98
C SER A 97 7.91 -3.41 -21.41
N THR A 98 6.97 -3.12 -22.28
CA THR A 98 5.59 -2.71 -22.00
C THR A 98 4.72 -3.76 -21.31
N SER A 99 5.27 -4.91 -20.89
CA SER A 99 4.48 -6.08 -20.51
C SER A 99 4.56 -6.53 -19.06
N ARG A 100 5.36 -5.91 -18.19
CA ARG A 100 5.46 -6.36 -16.78
C ARG A 100 5.51 -5.20 -15.80
N ARG A 101 4.40 -4.97 -15.17
CA ARG A 101 4.24 -4.02 -14.05
C ARG A 101 4.66 -4.70 -12.76
N VAL A 102 5.91 -4.53 -12.36
CA VAL A 102 6.47 -5.15 -11.16
C VAL A 102 7.57 -4.28 -10.57
N ALA A 103 7.74 -4.30 -9.27
CA ALA A 103 8.79 -3.59 -8.56
C ALA A 103 9.81 -4.58 -7.99
N ALA A 104 11.09 -4.39 -8.27
CA ALA A 104 12.15 -5.21 -7.69
C ALA A 104 12.64 -4.59 -6.38
N VAL A 105 12.67 -5.38 -5.31
CA VAL A 105 13.07 -4.96 -3.98
C VAL A 105 14.18 -5.87 -3.49
N THR A 106 15.31 -5.26 -3.10
CA THR A 106 16.43 -5.98 -2.50
C THR A 106 16.31 -5.93 -0.98
N PHE A 107 16.77 -6.96 -0.30
CA PHE A 107 16.82 -6.99 1.16
C PHE A 107 17.52 -5.74 1.73
N GLY A 108 16.94 -5.17 2.78
CA GLY A 108 17.39 -3.92 3.39
C GLY A 108 16.80 -2.65 2.76
N GLN A 109 16.12 -2.75 1.61
CA GLN A 109 15.49 -1.60 0.97
C GLN A 109 14.09 -1.33 1.53
N LYS A 110 13.74 -0.05 1.55
CA LYS A 110 12.39 0.46 1.80
C LYS A 110 12.02 1.50 0.74
N GLY A 111 10.77 1.53 0.34
CA GLY A 111 10.34 2.47 -0.69
C GLY A 111 8.89 2.30 -1.09
N TYR A 112 8.55 2.86 -2.22
CA TYR A 112 7.19 2.96 -2.73
C TYR A 112 7.02 2.21 -4.03
N VAL A 113 5.90 1.51 -4.12
CA VAL A 113 5.42 0.84 -5.34
C VAL A 113 4.20 1.61 -5.84
N ARG A 114 4.28 2.16 -7.05
CA ARG A 114 3.15 2.81 -7.70
C ARG A 114 2.06 1.78 -7.97
N GLN A 115 0.82 2.19 -7.76
CA GLN A 115 -0.34 1.35 -7.99
C GLN A 115 -1.59 2.22 -8.23
N ASP A 116 -2.58 1.69 -8.89
CA ASP A 116 -3.83 2.34 -9.28
C ASP A 116 -5.08 1.68 -8.68
N VAL A 117 -4.93 1.03 -7.53
CA VAL A 117 -6.03 0.32 -6.85
C VAL A 117 -7.19 1.26 -6.51
N TYR A 118 -6.88 2.42 -5.94
CA TYR A 118 -7.93 3.38 -5.55
C TYR A 118 -8.62 4.00 -6.77
N GLU A 119 -7.87 4.28 -7.82
CA GLU A 119 -8.39 4.82 -9.07
C GLU A 119 -9.35 3.84 -9.76
N ARG A 120 -9.11 2.53 -9.60
CA ARG A 120 -9.96 1.48 -10.19
C ARG A 120 -11.18 1.16 -9.36
N PHE A 121 -11.07 1.14 -8.03
CA PHE A 121 -12.11 0.59 -7.15
C PHE A 121 -12.71 1.63 -6.19
N GLY A 122 -12.17 2.87 -6.15
CA GLY A 122 -12.68 3.99 -5.36
C GLY A 122 -12.68 3.70 -3.87
N SER A 123 -13.71 4.15 -3.16
CA SER A 123 -13.86 4.02 -1.71
C SER A 123 -14.01 2.57 -1.21
N ASN A 124 -14.28 1.62 -2.11
CA ASN A 124 -14.37 0.19 -1.80
C ASN A 124 -13.08 -0.57 -2.12
N ALA A 125 -12.00 0.14 -2.37
CA ALA A 125 -10.73 -0.43 -2.75
C ALA A 125 -10.09 -1.26 -1.61
N TRP A 126 -9.63 -2.43 -1.98
CA TRP A 126 -8.81 -3.31 -1.14
C TRP A 126 -7.53 -3.66 -1.88
N ALA A 127 -6.44 -3.77 -1.17
CA ALA A 127 -5.15 -4.11 -1.74
C ALA A 127 -4.49 -5.27 -1.00
N ARG A 128 -3.67 -6.04 -1.71
CA ARG A 128 -2.76 -7.02 -1.14
C ARG A 128 -1.40 -6.95 -1.80
N ILE A 129 -0.36 -7.27 -1.04
CA ILE A 129 0.98 -7.44 -1.58
C ILE A 129 1.19 -8.87 -2.05
N MET A 130 1.77 -9.02 -3.24
CA MET A 130 2.22 -10.27 -3.82
C MET A 130 3.72 -10.23 -4.01
N ALA A 131 4.41 -11.34 -3.83
CA ALA A 131 5.84 -11.43 -4.11
C ALA A 131 6.22 -12.74 -4.79
N ARG A 132 7.33 -12.69 -5.52
CA ARG A 132 7.99 -13.87 -6.06
C ARG A 132 9.51 -13.68 -6.04
N SER A 133 10.26 -14.75 -6.24
CA SER A 133 11.70 -14.67 -6.42
C SER A 133 12.07 -13.82 -7.64
N ALA A 134 13.16 -13.06 -7.52
CA ALA A 134 13.78 -12.37 -8.64
C ALA A 134 14.87 -13.24 -9.33
N ASP A 135 15.45 -14.18 -8.62
CA ASP A 135 16.60 -14.99 -9.04
C ASP A 135 16.33 -16.52 -9.08
N GLY A 136 15.11 -16.92 -8.78
CA GLY A 136 14.73 -18.34 -8.73
C GLY A 136 15.00 -19.02 -7.39
N SER A 137 15.53 -18.32 -6.40
CA SER A 137 15.70 -18.87 -5.05
C SER A 137 14.34 -19.03 -4.34
N SER A 138 14.22 -20.07 -3.53
CA SER A 138 13.05 -20.29 -2.67
C SER A 138 13.31 -19.78 -1.27
N GLY A 139 12.22 -19.58 -0.51
CA GLY A 139 12.31 -19.15 0.88
C GLY A 139 11.06 -18.42 1.34
N ARG A 140 11.24 -17.34 2.09
CA ARG A 140 10.16 -16.55 2.63
C ARG A 140 10.51 -15.07 2.59
N ALA A 141 9.71 -14.27 1.94
CA ALA A 141 9.83 -12.82 1.98
C ALA A 141 9.10 -12.27 3.20
N ASN A 142 9.82 -11.59 4.09
CA ASN A 142 9.26 -10.97 5.28
C ASN A 142 9.57 -9.48 5.32
N GLY A 143 8.62 -8.68 5.76
CA GLY A 143 8.79 -7.24 5.86
C GLY A 143 7.55 -6.54 6.37
N ARG A 144 7.50 -5.25 6.11
CA ARG A 144 6.33 -4.41 6.39
C ARG A 144 5.81 -3.79 5.12
N TRP A 145 4.51 -3.56 5.07
CA TRP A 145 3.89 -2.86 3.97
C TRP A 145 2.66 -2.08 4.42
N SER A 146 2.30 -1.07 3.64
CA SER A 146 1.03 -0.36 3.74
C SER A 146 0.49 -0.10 2.35
N PRO A 147 -0.81 -0.27 2.10
CA PRO A 147 -1.41 0.10 0.81
C PRO A 147 -1.43 1.61 0.58
N ASP A 148 -1.47 2.38 1.66
CA ASP A 148 -1.44 3.84 1.67
C ASP A 148 -0.15 4.31 2.32
N SER A 149 0.50 5.32 1.74
CA SER A 149 1.77 5.81 2.25
C SER A 149 1.85 7.32 2.23
N VAL A 150 2.59 7.86 3.21
CA VAL A 150 3.07 9.23 3.18
C VAL A 150 4.56 9.19 2.85
N TRP A 151 5.01 10.02 1.91
CA TRP A 151 6.41 10.05 1.51
C TRP A 151 7.31 10.32 2.71
N GLY A 152 8.25 9.43 2.99
CA GLY A 152 9.18 9.49 4.11
C GLY A 152 10.63 9.60 3.66
N SER A 153 11.48 10.16 4.52
CA SER A 153 12.91 10.27 4.25
C SER A 153 13.58 8.89 4.13
N GLY A 154 14.53 8.77 3.20
CA GLY A 154 15.29 7.54 2.97
C GLY A 154 14.50 6.42 2.30
N CYS A 155 13.35 6.73 1.70
CA CYS A 155 12.62 5.82 0.84
C CYS A 155 12.98 6.08 -0.62
N ILE A 156 12.96 5.02 -1.43
CA ILE A 156 13.15 5.08 -2.88
C ILE A 156 11.83 4.73 -3.57
N GLU A 157 11.67 5.12 -4.82
CA GLU A 157 10.62 4.60 -5.66
C GLU A 157 11.12 3.32 -6.33
N PHE A 158 10.41 2.22 -6.13
CA PHE A 158 10.73 0.96 -6.78
C PHE A 158 10.17 0.98 -8.21
N ASN A 159 11.06 0.85 -9.17
CA ASN A 159 10.76 0.81 -10.59
C ASN A 159 10.98 -0.60 -11.14
#